data_b8becda64495f14060c16a67ab9a3be7
#
_entry.id   b8becda64495f14060c16a67ab9a3be7
#
_cell.length_a   1.000
_cell.length_b   1.000
_cell.length_c   1.000
_cell.angle_alpha   90.00
_cell.angle_beta   90.00
_cell.angle_gamma   90.00
#
_symmetry.space_group_name_H-M   'P 1'
#
loop_
_entity.id
_entity.type
_entity.pdbx_description
1 polymer ?
#
loop_
_entity_poly.entity_id
_entity_poly.type
_entity_poly.pdbx_seq_one_letter_code
_entity_poly.pdbx_strand_id
1 'polypeptide(L)' 'MPVRRIQIGQMWTKDETGETFLVTKLYSEVLSTMAVLRKAGEETGVILRVRVEREGDGQTLRGFSFAQPSDES' A
#
# COMPACT_ATOMS: atom_id res chain seq x y z
N MET A 1 7.55 14.19 -13.68
CA MET A 1 7.16 12.89 -13.29
C MET A 1 6.15 12.91 -12.22
N PRO A 2 5.12 12.11 -12.33
CA PRO A 2 4.14 12.07 -11.26
C PRO A 2 4.75 11.45 -10.01
N VAL A 3 4.32 11.92 -8.88
CA VAL A 3 4.77 11.42 -7.61
C VAL A 3 3.75 10.42 -7.14
N ARG A 4 4.20 9.20 -6.81
CA ARG A 4 3.28 8.19 -6.34
C ARG A 4 3.02 8.38 -4.87
N ARG A 5 1.77 8.49 -4.52
CA ARG A 5 1.38 8.58 -3.13
C ARG A 5 0.51 7.40 -2.80
N ILE A 6 0.60 6.95 -1.55
CA ILE A 6 -0.24 5.86 -1.09
C ILE A 6 -1.66 6.39 -0.94
N GLN A 7 -2.60 5.69 -1.52
CA GLN A 7 -4.00 6.13 -1.46
C GLN A 7 -4.90 4.93 -1.21
N ILE A 8 -6.02 5.19 -0.58
CA ILE A 8 -7.02 4.17 -0.37
C ILE A 8 -7.50 3.68 -1.73
N GLY A 9 -7.61 2.36 -1.85
CA GLY A 9 -8.03 1.75 -3.09
C GLY A 9 -6.90 1.20 -3.93
N GLN A 10 -5.67 1.50 -3.56
CA GLN A 10 -4.54 0.97 -4.30
C GLN A 10 -4.28 -0.48 -3.92
N MET A 11 -3.67 -1.20 -4.86
CA MET A 11 -3.29 -2.57 -4.61
C MET A 11 -1.78 -2.67 -4.52
N TRP A 12 -1.31 -3.43 -3.58
CA TRP A 12 0.11 -3.64 -3.37
C TRP A 12 0.38 -5.13 -3.17
N THR A 13 1.50 -5.59 -3.69
CA THR A 13 1.89 -7.00 -3.57
C THR A 13 2.96 -7.13 -2.50
N LYS A 14 2.74 -8.06 -1.59
CA LYS A 14 3.73 -8.33 -0.57
C LYS A 14 4.87 -9.10 -1.22
N ASP A 15 6.06 -8.54 -1.15
CA ASP A 15 7.18 -9.10 -1.88
C ASP A 15 7.53 -10.50 -1.42
N GLU A 16 7.38 -10.77 -0.14
CA GLU A 16 7.78 -12.03 0.42
C GLU A 16 6.90 -13.18 -0.02
N THR A 17 5.62 -12.94 -0.20
CA THR A 17 4.69 -14.01 -0.49
C THR A 17 4.02 -13.90 -1.85
N GLY A 18 4.06 -12.73 -2.45
CA GLY A 18 3.36 -12.53 -3.73
C GLY A 18 1.88 -12.27 -3.57
N GLU A 19 1.41 -12.13 -2.33
CA GLU A 19 -0.01 -11.89 -2.12
C GLU A 19 -0.34 -10.43 -2.35
N THR A 20 -1.53 -10.17 -2.85
CA THR A 20 -1.96 -8.81 -3.15
C THR A 20 -2.86 -8.30 -2.05
N PHE A 21 -2.61 -7.07 -1.65
CA PHE A 21 -3.37 -6.43 -0.59
C PHE A 21 -3.94 -5.12 -1.08
N LEU A 22 -5.08 -4.75 -0.51
CA LEU A 22 -5.78 -3.52 -0.85
C LEU A 22 -5.62 -2.54 0.29
N VAL A 23 -5.29 -1.30 -0.03
CA VAL A 23 -5.20 -0.25 0.97
C VAL A 23 -6.60 0.18 1.32
N THR A 24 -7.02 -0.05 2.55
CA THR A 24 -8.38 0.27 2.96
C THR A 24 -8.45 1.49 3.84
N LYS A 25 -7.34 1.92 4.43
CA LYS A 25 -7.37 3.05 5.32
C LYS A 25 -5.98 3.64 5.45
N LEU A 26 -5.92 4.93 5.66
CA LEU A 26 -4.68 5.64 5.96
C LEU A 26 -4.92 6.49 7.17
N TYR A 27 -3.97 6.52 8.09
CA TYR A 27 -4.10 7.39 9.24
C TYR A 27 -2.72 7.85 9.69
N SER A 28 -2.72 8.96 10.40
CA SER A 28 -1.47 9.54 10.87
C SER A 28 -1.22 9.20 12.32
N GLU A 29 0.02 8.86 12.61
CA GLU A 29 0.45 8.75 13.98
C GLU A 29 1.43 9.88 14.23
N VAL A 30 2.00 9.93 15.42
CA VAL A 30 2.74 11.11 15.82
C VAL A 30 3.75 11.55 14.77
N LEU A 31 4.56 10.66 14.26
CA LEU A 31 5.58 11.06 13.32
C LEU A 31 5.52 10.24 12.04
N SER A 32 4.43 9.58 11.77
CA SER A 32 4.39 8.74 10.60
C SER A 32 2.96 8.55 10.12
N THR A 33 2.84 8.03 8.92
CA THR A 33 1.56 7.67 8.34
C THR A 33 1.52 6.16 8.24
N MET A 34 0.38 5.60 8.58
CA MET A 34 0.20 4.15 8.53
C MET A 34 -0.85 3.80 7.50
N ALA A 35 -0.62 2.73 6.79
CA ALA A 35 -1.59 2.20 5.84
C ALA A 35 -2.15 0.91 6.38
N VAL A 36 -3.44 0.75 6.30
CA VAL A 36 -4.11 -0.49 6.69
C VAL A 36 -4.42 -1.24 5.41
N LEU A 37 -3.96 -2.47 5.35
CA LEU A 37 -4.09 -3.28 4.16
C LEU A 37 -4.91 -4.51 4.46
N ARG A 38 -5.74 -4.90 3.52
CA ARG A 38 -6.52 -6.12 3.65
C ARG A 38 -6.22 -6.99 2.44
N LYS A 39 -6.10 -8.28 2.63
CA LYS A 39 -5.81 -9.17 1.52
C LYS A 39 -6.93 -9.08 0.50
N ALA A 40 -6.57 -8.89 -0.75
CA ALA A 40 -7.55 -8.70 -1.81
C ALA A 40 -8.40 -9.95 -1.95
N GLY A 41 -9.69 -9.75 -2.09
CA GLY A 41 -10.59 -10.86 -2.26
C GLY A 41 -11.08 -11.49 -0.98
N GLU A 42 -10.62 -11.00 0.17
CA GLU A 42 -11.05 -11.58 1.43
C GLU A 42 -11.58 -10.47 2.34
N GLU A 43 -12.83 -10.59 2.71
CA GLU A 43 -13.41 -9.55 3.55
C GLU A 43 -13.02 -9.69 4.99
N THR A 44 -12.77 -10.90 5.44
CA THR A 44 -12.44 -11.11 6.83
C THR A 44 -11.04 -11.66 6.96
N GLY A 45 -10.20 -11.43 5.99
CA GLY A 45 -8.86 -11.96 6.04
C GLY A 45 -7.93 -11.15 6.91
N VAL A 46 -6.66 -11.41 6.74
CA VAL A 46 -5.64 -10.76 7.53
C VAL A 46 -5.61 -9.27 7.22
N ILE A 47 -5.48 -8.48 8.26
CA ILE A 47 -5.32 -7.05 8.12
C ILE A 47 -3.93 -6.70 8.59
N LEU A 48 -3.21 -5.97 7.76
CA LEU A 48 -1.85 -5.56 8.08
C LEU A 48 -1.79 -4.06 8.24
N ARG A 49 -0.92 -3.60 9.11
CA ARG A 49 -0.64 -2.19 9.26
C ARG A 49 0.80 -1.99 8.86
N VAL A 50 1.02 -1.16 7.88
CA VAL A 50 2.34 -0.96 7.32
C VAL A 50 2.64 0.52 7.32
N ARG A 51 3.86 0.86 7.73
CA ARG A 51 4.26 2.24 7.76
C ARG A 51 4.52 2.73 6.35
N VAL A 52 3.99 3.90 6.03
CA VAL A 52 4.26 4.53 4.76
C VAL A 52 5.64 5.18 4.85
N GLU A 53 6.48 4.89 3.86
CA GLU A 53 7.81 5.42 3.84
C GLU A 53 8.02 6.29 2.62
N ARG A 54 8.95 7.21 2.73
CA ARG A 54 9.27 8.05 1.60
C ARG A 54 10.28 7.35 0.71
N GLU A 55 10.07 7.44 -0.58
CA GLU A 55 11.02 6.89 -1.51
C GLU A 55 11.15 7.89 -2.64
N GLY A 56 12.28 8.56 -2.72
CA GLY A 56 12.48 9.62 -3.69
C GLY A 56 11.46 10.73 -3.44
N ASP A 57 10.72 11.08 -4.45
CA ASP A 57 9.69 12.10 -4.32
C ASP A 57 8.34 11.48 -4.00
N GLY A 58 8.26 10.18 -3.86
CA GLY A 58 6.98 9.52 -3.64
C GLY A 58 6.94 8.76 -2.33
N GLN A 59 6.02 7.84 -2.25
CA GLN A 59 5.81 7.05 -1.05
C GLN A 59 5.79 5.58 -1.42
N THR A 60 6.16 4.74 -0.47
CA THR A 60 6.15 3.30 -0.68
C THR A 60 5.79 2.60 0.61
N LEU A 61 5.47 1.32 0.50
CA LEU A 61 5.23 0.48 1.65
C LEU A 61 6.36 -0.53 1.71
N ARG A 62 7.09 -0.52 2.81
CA ARG A 62 8.24 -1.39 2.93
C ARG A 62 7.84 -2.84 2.84
N GLY A 63 8.49 -3.60 1.99
CA GLY A 63 8.19 -5.00 1.79
C GLY A 63 7.06 -5.23 0.81
N PHE A 64 6.59 -4.19 0.15
CA PHE A 64 5.51 -4.30 -0.82
C PHE A 64 5.91 -3.59 -2.11
N SER A 65 5.27 -4.02 -3.18
CA SER A 65 5.46 -3.40 -4.49
C SER A 65 4.11 -2.99 -5.03
N PHE A 66 4.07 -1.85 -5.68
CA PHE A 66 2.83 -1.34 -6.24
C PHE A 66 2.34 -2.31 -7.30
N ALA A 67 1.10 -2.76 -7.16
CA ALA A 67 0.58 -3.81 -8.02
C ALA A 67 -0.56 -3.37 -8.92
N GLN A 68 -1.02 -2.15 -8.76
CA GLN A 68 -2.16 -1.72 -9.56
C GLN A 68 -1.73 -1.62 -11.01
N PRO A 69 -2.49 -2.17 -11.93
CA PRO A 69 -2.07 -2.12 -13.33
C PRO A 69 -2.00 -0.67 -13.79
N SER A 70 -1.03 -0.43 -14.63
CA SER A 70 -0.87 0.86 -15.13
C SER A 70 -1.74 1.01 -16.30
N ASP A 71 -2.66 1.93 -16.26
CA ASP A 71 -3.35 2.07 -17.39
C ASP A 71 -3.04 3.27 -18.00
N GLU A 72 -2.00 3.59 -18.05
CA GLU A 72 -1.57 4.55 -18.61
C GLU A 72 -1.56 4.54 -19.68
N SER A 73 -1.70 4.32 -20.07
CA SER A 73 -1.56 4.25 -21.23
C SER A 73 -1.49 5.31 -21.77
#